data_8203271cc1526513cb6cba6197c2e88f
#
_entry.id   8203271cc1526513cb6cba6197c2e88f
#
_cell.length_a   1.000
_cell.length_b   1.000
_cell.length_c   1.000
_cell.angle_alpha   90.00
_cell.angle_beta   90.00
_cell.angle_gamma   90.00
#
_symmetry.space_group_name_H-M   'P 1'
#
loop_
_entity.id
_entity.type
_entity.pdbx_description
1 polymer ?
#
loop_
_entity_poly.entity_id
_entity_poly.type
_entity_poly.pdbx_seq_one_letter_code
_entity_poly.pdbx_strand_id
1 'polypeptide(L)'
;LKEFKRIQEGLRSLTEEFIGEYPYYSTWIQKNEATFKDGTRVIYELNDDGKTVGYMMIHFSTAKCAKINGIYVFPNCQKRGYAKEALLQVLEKLKAQKYDYAYIQTRIRNKIVVHMFESLHFDVIGQNYHSIEKQNNWVAVYDLWHRRNFDEMFDLAKQLYPGFSKN
;
A
#
# COMPACT_ATOMS: atom_id res chain seq x y z
N LEU A 1 15.01 8.51 10.08
CA LEU A 1 13.81 7.94 9.69
C LEU A 1 13.34 6.99 10.72
N LYS A 2 12.10 6.84 10.96
CA LYS A 2 11.67 5.56 10.67
C LYS A 2 10.81 5.00 11.67
N GLU A 3 10.18 5.92 12.34
CA GLU A 3 9.13 5.63 13.27
C GLU A 3 7.78 5.74 12.56
N PHE A 4 6.95 4.70 12.71
CA PHE A 4 5.57 4.75 12.29
C PHE A 4 4.69 5.20 13.44
N LYS A 5 3.94 6.25 13.24
CA LYS A 5 2.84 6.63 14.11
C LYS A 5 1.52 6.29 13.45
N ARG A 6 0.62 5.68 14.21
CA ARG A 6 -0.73 5.42 13.74
C ARG A 6 -1.55 6.71 13.86
N ILE A 7 -2.05 7.18 12.72
CA ILE A 7 -2.93 8.34 12.68
C ILE A 7 -4.38 7.84 12.64
N GLN A 8 -5.13 8.11 13.67
CA GLN A 8 -6.56 7.81 13.73
C GLN A 8 -7.43 9.03 13.41
N GLU A 9 -6.87 10.22 13.56
CA GLU A 9 -7.56 11.49 13.35
C GLU A 9 -6.90 12.25 12.19
N GLY A 10 -7.64 13.06 11.50
CA GLY A 10 -7.09 13.93 10.45
C GLY A 10 -7.19 13.41 9.03
N LEU A 11 -8.07 12.44 8.74
CA LEU A 11 -8.35 12.00 7.38
C LEU A 11 -8.61 13.16 6.40
N ARG A 12 -9.16 14.25 6.90
CA ARG A 12 -9.42 15.44 6.08
C ARG A 12 -8.13 16.15 5.65
N SER A 13 -7.18 16.34 6.58
CA SER A 13 -5.91 17.00 6.26
C SER A 13 -5.08 16.15 5.31
N LEU A 14 -5.09 14.83 5.48
CA LEU A 14 -4.45 13.91 4.55
C LEU A 14 -5.08 13.94 3.17
N THR A 15 -6.41 14.06 3.11
CA THR A 15 -7.13 14.18 1.84
C THR A 15 -6.67 15.39 1.05
N GLU A 16 -6.43 16.53 1.71
CA GLU A 16 -5.93 17.74 1.06
C GLU A 16 -4.53 17.56 0.47
N GLU A 17 -3.64 16.86 1.17
CA GLU A 17 -2.28 16.57 0.68
C GLU A 17 -2.29 15.61 -0.52
N PHE A 18 -3.13 14.59 -0.48
CA PHE A 18 -3.22 13.61 -1.57
C PHE A 18 -4.02 14.12 -2.79
N ILE A 19 -4.95 15.04 -2.62
CA ILE A 19 -5.79 15.56 -3.71
C ILE A 19 -4.97 16.15 -4.85
N GLY A 20 -3.87 16.84 -4.56
CA GLY A 20 -3.01 17.43 -5.57
C GLY A 20 -2.40 16.40 -6.54
N GLU A 21 -2.07 15.23 -6.03
CA GLU A 21 -1.46 14.13 -6.81
C GLU A 21 -2.49 13.11 -7.31
N TYR A 22 -3.58 12.95 -6.58
CA TYR A 22 -4.61 11.96 -6.86
C TYR A 22 -5.99 12.63 -6.86
N PRO A 23 -6.44 13.21 -7.98
CA PRO A 23 -7.69 13.98 -8.05
C PRO A 23 -8.94 13.18 -7.68
N TYR A 24 -8.89 11.86 -7.72
CA TYR A 24 -9.99 10.97 -7.33
C TYR A 24 -9.93 10.50 -5.87
N TYR A 25 -9.01 11.05 -5.09
CA TYR A 25 -8.73 10.56 -3.74
C TYR A 25 -9.92 10.75 -2.78
N SER A 26 -10.61 11.87 -2.86
CA SER A 26 -11.80 12.14 -2.03
C SER A 26 -12.93 11.13 -2.30
N THR A 27 -13.18 10.81 -3.58
CA THR A 27 -14.15 9.79 -3.98
C THR A 27 -13.74 8.41 -3.45
N TRP A 28 -12.46 8.10 -3.52
CA TRP A 28 -11.92 6.84 -3.00
C TRP A 28 -12.08 6.74 -1.48
N ILE A 29 -11.84 7.83 -0.73
CA ILE A 29 -12.04 7.86 0.73
C ILE A 29 -13.51 7.63 1.08
N GLN A 30 -14.43 8.31 0.41
CA GLN A 30 -15.87 8.13 0.64
C GLN A 30 -16.29 6.68 0.44
N LYS A 31 -15.81 6.05 -0.63
CA LYS A 31 -16.09 4.65 -0.95
C LYS A 31 -15.55 3.66 0.09
N ASN A 32 -14.50 4.04 0.81
CA ASN A 32 -13.82 3.19 1.79
C ASN A 32 -14.03 3.64 3.24
N GLU A 33 -14.97 4.56 3.48
CA GLU A 33 -15.19 5.16 4.79
C GLU A 33 -15.45 4.12 5.90
N ALA A 34 -16.21 3.06 5.60
CA ALA A 34 -16.53 2.01 6.55
C ALA A 34 -15.27 1.32 7.12
N THR A 35 -14.27 1.06 6.28
CA THR A 35 -13.03 0.41 6.69
C THR A 35 -12.13 1.32 7.54
N PHE A 36 -12.22 2.63 7.35
CA PHE A 36 -11.57 3.57 8.27
C PHE A 36 -12.26 3.61 9.63
N LYS A 37 -13.60 3.57 9.65
CA LYS A 37 -14.40 3.60 10.89
C LYS A 37 -14.23 2.34 11.71
N ASP A 38 -14.18 1.17 11.07
CA ASP A 38 -14.02 -0.11 11.77
C ASP A 38 -12.56 -0.41 12.19
N GLY A 39 -11.62 0.44 11.77
CA GLY A 39 -10.20 0.32 12.12
C GLY A 39 -9.42 -0.70 11.30
N THR A 40 -10.03 -1.34 10.30
CA THR A 40 -9.32 -2.28 9.41
C THR A 40 -8.43 -1.56 8.39
N ARG A 41 -8.69 -0.29 8.14
CA ARG A 41 -7.84 0.57 7.32
C ARG A 41 -7.22 1.66 8.20
N VAL A 42 -5.91 1.76 8.17
CA VAL A 42 -5.15 2.70 9.00
C VAL A 42 -4.16 3.50 8.18
N ILE A 43 -3.83 4.68 8.68
CA ILE A 43 -2.80 5.54 8.10
C ILE A 43 -1.67 5.66 9.11
N TYR A 44 -0.47 5.46 8.62
CA TYR A 44 0.76 5.68 9.38
C TYR A 44 1.46 6.94 8.89
N GLU A 45 1.96 7.71 9.82
CA GLU A 45 2.87 8.81 9.56
C GLU A 45 4.28 8.27 9.41
N LEU A 46 4.96 8.64 8.34
CA LEU A 46 6.39 8.39 8.17
C LEU A 46 7.14 9.53 8.85
N ASN A 47 7.96 9.19 9.83
CA ASN A 47 8.61 10.17 10.68
C ASN A 47 10.14 9.99 10.67
N ASP A 48 10.84 11.10 10.50
CA ASP A 48 12.28 11.13 10.59
C ASP A 48 12.68 12.18 11.61
N ASP A 49 13.25 11.75 12.73
CA ASP A 49 13.71 12.58 13.83
C ASP A 49 12.65 13.59 14.30
N GLY A 50 11.41 13.10 14.50
CA GLY A 50 10.27 13.90 14.93
C GLY A 50 9.58 14.70 13.82
N LYS A 51 10.11 14.70 12.60
CA LYS A 51 9.54 15.42 11.47
C LYS A 51 8.77 14.47 10.55
N THR A 52 7.55 14.83 10.18
CA THR A 52 6.75 14.07 9.22
C THR A 52 7.33 14.24 7.82
N VAL A 53 7.61 13.13 7.14
CA VAL A 53 8.16 13.11 5.78
C VAL A 53 7.20 12.48 4.77
N GLY A 54 6.11 11.89 5.23
CA GLY A 54 5.10 11.27 4.38
C GLY A 54 4.10 10.44 5.14
N TYR A 55 3.30 9.68 4.41
CA TYR A 55 2.26 8.82 4.96
C TYR A 55 2.20 7.47 4.22
N MET A 56 1.71 6.45 4.92
CA MET A 56 1.43 5.14 4.36
C MET A 56 0.06 4.67 4.82
N MET A 57 -0.67 4.05 3.92
CA MET A 57 -2.00 3.53 4.19
C MET A 57 -2.05 2.02 4.04
N ILE A 58 -2.59 1.33 5.03
CA ILE A 58 -2.69 -0.13 5.06
C ILE A 58 -4.11 -0.54 5.36
N HIS A 59 -4.63 -1.47 4.58
CA HIS A 59 -5.88 -2.16 4.84
C HIS A 59 -5.59 -3.60 5.27
N PHE A 60 -5.94 -3.93 6.49
CA PHE A 60 -5.88 -5.30 7.03
C PHE A 60 -7.11 -6.06 6.54
N SER A 61 -7.05 -6.51 5.29
CA SER A 61 -8.22 -6.98 4.53
C SER A 61 -8.76 -8.32 5.02
N THR A 62 -7.88 -9.22 5.42
CA THR A 62 -8.21 -10.54 5.96
C THR A 62 -7.22 -10.91 7.06
N ALA A 63 -7.46 -12.04 7.75
CA ALA A 63 -6.52 -12.58 8.72
C ALA A 63 -5.15 -12.96 8.12
N LYS A 64 -5.10 -13.17 6.79
CA LYS A 64 -3.87 -13.59 6.07
C LYS A 64 -3.17 -12.47 5.34
N CYS A 65 -3.89 -11.44 4.92
CA CYS A 65 -3.41 -10.44 3.97
C CYS A 65 -3.55 -9.03 4.47
N ALA A 66 -2.50 -8.26 4.31
CA ALA A 66 -2.56 -6.80 4.37
C ALA A 66 -2.40 -6.22 2.96
N LYS A 67 -3.17 -5.20 2.66
CA LYS A 67 -3.11 -4.46 1.40
C LYS A 67 -2.53 -3.08 1.66
N ILE A 68 -1.36 -2.81 1.09
CA ILE A 68 -0.75 -1.48 1.16
C ILE A 68 -1.41 -0.62 0.09
N ASN A 69 -2.23 0.35 0.50
CA ASN A 69 -3.04 1.16 -0.40
C ASN A 69 -2.30 2.37 -0.96
N GLY A 70 -1.21 2.77 -0.35
CA GLY A 70 -0.40 3.87 -0.84
C GLY A 70 0.73 4.24 0.09
N ILE A 71 1.77 4.78 -0.50
CA ILE A 71 2.88 5.42 0.19
C ILE A 71 3.07 6.76 -0.48
N TYR A 72 3.05 7.81 0.31
CA TYR A 72 3.30 9.15 -0.16
C TYR A 72 4.45 9.78 0.64
N VAL A 73 5.50 10.18 -0.05
CA VAL A 73 6.62 10.91 0.51
C VAL A 73 6.55 12.34 0.00
N PHE A 74 6.63 13.32 0.87
CA PHE A 74 6.56 14.73 0.50
C PHE A 74 7.61 15.08 -0.55
N PRO A 75 7.28 15.94 -1.54
CA PRO A 75 8.17 16.24 -2.66
C PRO A 75 9.60 16.64 -2.24
N ASN A 76 9.73 17.43 -1.18
CA ASN A 76 11.03 17.86 -0.66
C ASN A 76 11.77 16.78 0.14
N CYS A 77 11.15 15.63 0.38
CA CYS A 77 11.70 14.49 1.12
C CYS A 77 11.98 13.28 0.22
N GLN A 78 11.63 13.34 -1.05
CA GLN A 78 11.80 12.24 -2.00
C GLN A 78 13.27 11.96 -2.32
N LYS A 79 13.53 10.78 -2.90
CA LYS A 79 14.87 10.30 -3.30
C LYS A 79 15.86 10.13 -2.14
N ARG A 80 15.35 9.92 -0.94
CA ARG A 80 16.15 9.68 0.28
C ARG A 80 15.94 8.28 0.87
N GLY A 81 15.21 7.41 0.16
CA GLY A 81 14.97 6.04 0.59
C GLY A 81 13.85 5.86 1.61
N TYR A 82 13.07 6.87 1.93
CA TYR A 82 12.00 6.77 2.93
C TYR A 82 10.91 5.77 2.58
N ALA A 83 10.47 5.74 1.33
CA ALA A 83 9.44 4.79 0.89
C ALA A 83 9.91 3.35 1.01
N LYS A 84 11.11 3.04 0.54
CA LYS A 84 11.73 1.71 0.63
C LYS A 84 11.85 1.25 2.06
N GLU A 85 12.33 2.11 2.93
CA GLU A 85 12.55 1.80 4.32
C GLU A 85 11.24 1.64 5.10
N ALA A 86 10.24 2.44 4.77
CA ALA A 86 8.90 2.30 5.31
C ALA A 86 8.28 0.94 4.92
N LEU A 87 8.44 0.51 3.67
CA LEU A 87 8.00 -0.81 3.22
C LEU A 87 8.68 -1.93 4.01
N LEU A 88 10.00 -1.87 4.18
CA LEU A 88 10.73 -2.87 4.96
C LEU A 88 10.22 -2.96 6.41
N GLN A 89 9.98 -1.83 7.06
CA GLN A 89 9.44 -1.80 8.43
C GLN A 89 8.04 -2.39 8.51
N VAL A 90 7.19 -2.12 7.53
CA VAL A 90 5.84 -2.70 7.46
C VAL A 90 5.91 -4.21 7.27
N LEU A 91 6.75 -4.70 6.38
CA LEU A 91 6.89 -6.14 6.16
C LEU A 91 7.32 -6.88 7.43
N GLU A 92 8.28 -6.34 8.17
CA GLU A 92 8.70 -6.90 9.47
C GLU A 92 7.53 -6.91 10.47
N LYS A 93 6.79 -5.82 10.54
CA LYS A 93 5.64 -5.70 11.43
C LYS A 93 4.52 -6.70 11.09
N LEU A 94 4.21 -6.85 9.80
CA LEU A 94 3.22 -7.81 9.33
C LEU A 94 3.65 -9.25 9.63
N LYS A 95 4.91 -9.56 9.45
CA LYS A 95 5.47 -10.86 9.78
C LYS A 95 5.36 -11.16 11.28
N ALA A 96 5.70 -10.18 12.14
CA ALA A 96 5.55 -10.31 13.58
C ALA A 96 4.10 -10.52 14.01
N GLN A 97 3.14 -9.96 13.29
CA GLN A 97 1.70 -10.13 13.50
C GLN A 97 1.11 -11.37 12.83
N LYS A 98 1.95 -12.24 12.24
CA LYS A 98 1.56 -13.52 11.62
C LYS A 98 0.71 -13.39 10.36
N TYR A 99 0.84 -12.30 9.61
CA TYR A 99 0.28 -12.22 8.26
C TYR A 99 1.07 -13.11 7.31
N ASP A 100 0.41 -13.60 6.27
CA ASP A 100 1.05 -14.44 5.25
C ASP A 100 1.56 -13.63 4.06
N TYR A 101 0.79 -12.60 3.66
CA TYR A 101 1.07 -11.82 2.45
C TYR A 101 0.84 -10.33 2.65
N ALA A 102 1.68 -9.54 1.98
CA ALA A 102 1.46 -8.11 1.78
C ALA A 102 1.25 -7.83 0.29
N TYR A 103 0.11 -7.25 -0.06
CA TYR A 103 -0.22 -6.86 -1.43
C TYR A 103 -0.07 -5.36 -1.61
N ILE A 104 0.37 -4.95 -2.80
CA ILE A 104 0.48 -3.56 -3.19
C ILE A 104 0.16 -3.42 -4.68
N GLN A 105 -0.34 -2.27 -5.07
CA GLN A 105 -0.52 -1.96 -6.49
C GLN A 105 0.12 -0.63 -6.85
N THR A 106 0.49 -0.49 -8.12
CA THR A 106 1.00 0.76 -8.69
C THR A 106 0.59 0.91 -10.14
N ARG A 107 0.57 2.13 -10.63
CA ARG A 107 0.30 2.43 -12.04
C ARG A 107 1.33 1.73 -12.95
N ILE A 108 0.88 1.15 -14.05
CA ILE A 108 1.76 0.45 -15.00
C ILE A 108 2.92 1.32 -15.48
N ARG A 109 2.66 2.61 -15.72
CA ARG A 109 3.68 3.56 -16.16
C ARG A 109 4.72 3.95 -15.11
N ASN A 110 4.48 3.61 -13.85
CA ASN A 110 5.39 3.96 -12.75
C ASN A 110 6.52 2.95 -12.62
N LYS A 111 7.44 2.96 -13.60
CA LYS A 111 8.56 2.02 -13.68
C LYS A 111 9.50 2.08 -12.49
N ILE A 112 9.67 3.26 -11.90
CA ILE A 112 10.53 3.45 -10.72
C ILE A 112 10.00 2.66 -9.54
N VAL A 113 8.69 2.71 -9.31
CA VAL A 113 8.04 1.99 -8.20
C VAL A 113 8.05 0.49 -8.45
N VAL A 114 7.80 0.05 -9.69
CA VAL A 114 7.88 -1.39 -10.06
C VAL A 114 9.29 -1.92 -9.80
N HIS A 115 10.32 -1.18 -10.22
CA HIS A 115 11.71 -1.56 -9.96
C HIS A 115 12.02 -1.63 -8.46
N MET A 116 11.48 -0.71 -7.67
CA MET A 116 11.60 -0.75 -6.21
C MET A 116 10.95 -2.00 -5.64
N PHE A 117 9.76 -2.38 -6.09
CA PHE A 117 9.10 -3.62 -5.65
C PHE A 117 9.94 -4.84 -5.94
N GLU A 118 10.47 -4.96 -7.15
CA GLU A 118 11.36 -6.06 -7.52
C GLU A 118 12.63 -6.10 -6.68
N SER A 119 13.24 -4.94 -6.41
CA SER A 119 14.44 -4.83 -5.57
C SER A 119 14.19 -5.25 -4.11
N LEU A 120 12.95 -5.17 -3.65
CA LEU A 120 12.52 -5.61 -2.32
C LEU A 120 11.99 -7.05 -2.31
N HIS A 121 12.08 -7.75 -3.43
CA HIS A 121 11.60 -9.12 -3.62
C HIS A 121 10.07 -9.30 -3.58
N PHE A 122 9.32 -8.27 -3.96
CA PHE A 122 7.93 -8.45 -4.32
C PHE A 122 7.83 -9.16 -5.67
N ASP A 123 6.85 -10.04 -5.79
CA ASP A 123 6.49 -10.66 -7.06
C ASP A 123 5.39 -9.86 -7.74
N VAL A 124 5.62 -9.38 -8.95
CA VAL A 124 4.59 -8.74 -9.77
C VAL A 124 3.78 -9.84 -10.45
N ILE A 125 2.55 -10.07 -9.99
CA ILE A 125 1.76 -11.26 -10.33
C ILE A 125 0.66 -11.03 -11.35
N GLY A 126 0.28 -9.79 -11.61
CA GLY A 126 -0.80 -9.50 -12.54
C GLY A 126 -1.17 -8.03 -12.57
N GLN A 127 -2.35 -7.78 -13.12
CA GLN A 127 -2.91 -6.45 -13.28
C GLN A 127 -4.35 -6.40 -12.77
N ASN A 128 -4.81 -5.22 -12.38
CA ASN A 128 -6.23 -4.96 -12.16
C ASN A 128 -6.62 -3.60 -12.73
N TYR A 129 -7.88 -3.49 -13.15
CA TYR A 129 -8.45 -2.23 -13.57
C TYR A 129 -8.96 -1.45 -12.36
N HIS A 130 -8.41 -0.25 -12.16
CA HIS A 130 -8.83 0.64 -11.10
C HIS A 130 -10.00 1.51 -11.58
N SER A 131 -11.21 1.21 -11.12
CA SER A 131 -12.45 1.83 -11.61
C SER A 131 -12.53 3.34 -11.39
N ILE A 132 -11.95 3.84 -10.29
CA ILE A 132 -11.94 5.27 -9.96
C ILE A 132 -10.92 6.03 -10.81
N GLU A 133 -9.71 5.49 -10.94
CA GLU A 133 -8.63 6.08 -11.76
C GLU A 133 -8.77 5.76 -13.25
N LYS A 134 -9.65 4.82 -13.61
CA LYS A 134 -9.92 4.37 -14.98
C LYS A 134 -8.64 3.94 -15.73
N GLN A 135 -7.80 3.20 -15.06
CA GLN A 135 -6.55 2.68 -15.61
C GLN A 135 -6.19 1.32 -15.02
N ASN A 136 -5.32 0.59 -15.73
CA ASN A 136 -4.75 -0.63 -15.21
C ASN A 136 -3.56 -0.34 -14.29
N ASN A 137 -3.47 -1.13 -13.23
CA ASN A 137 -2.35 -1.10 -12.28
C ASN A 137 -1.69 -2.47 -12.22
N TRP A 138 -0.38 -2.50 -11.97
CA TRP A 138 0.31 -3.71 -11.56
C TRP A 138 -0.07 -4.10 -10.14
N VAL A 139 -0.25 -5.39 -9.91
CA VAL A 139 -0.43 -5.97 -8.57
C VAL A 139 0.82 -6.77 -8.23
N ALA A 140 1.40 -6.45 -7.10
CA ALA A 140 2.57 -7.14 -6.55
C ALA A 140 2.24 -7.72 -5.18
N VAL A 141 2.91 -8.80 -4.82
CA VAL A 141 2.75 -9.49 -3.55
C VAL A 141 4.11 -9.79 -2.93
N TYR A 142 4.20 -9.62 -1.62
CA TYR A 142 5.32 -10.09 -0.82
C TYR A 142 4.89 -11.30 0.01
N ASP A 143 5.54 -12.43 -0.22
CA ASP A 143 5.34 -13.67 0.52
C ASP A 143 6.18 -13.63 1.81
N LEU A 144 5.54 -13.32 2.93
CA LEU A 144 6.22 -13.07 4.21
C LEU A 144 6.96 -14.31 4.76
N TRP A 145 6.53 -15.49 4.38
CA TRP A 145 7.09 -16.75 4.87
C TRP A 145 7.81 -17.57 3.80
N HIS A 146 7.94 -17.02 2.59
CA HIS A 146 8.60 -17.65 1.45
C HIS A 146 8.07 -19.05 1.13
N ARG A 147 6.76 -19.25 1.29
CA ARG A 147 6.09 -20.55 1.02
C ARG A 147 5.92 -20.83 -0.46
N ARG A 148 5.95 -19.79 -1.30
CA ARG A 148 5.81 -19.85 -2.76
C ARG A 148 4.52 -20.54 -3.22
N ASN A 149 3.45 -20.37 -2.48
CA ASN A 149 2.13 -20.87 -2.84
C ASN A 149 1.44 -19.87 -3.79
N PHE A 150 1.80 -19.92 -5.07
CA PHE A 150 1.30 -18.98 -6.07
C PHE A 150 -0.20 -19.12 -6.30
N ASP A 151 -0.77 -20.33 -6.22
CA ASP A 151 -2.22 -20.52 -6.35
C ASP A 151 -2.98 -19.77 -5.27
N GLU A 152 -2.54 -19.84 -4.03
CA GLU A 152 -3.11 -19.07 -2.93
C GLU A 152 -2.92 -17.57 -3.13
N MET A 153 -1.74 -17.12 -3.58
CA MET A 153 -1.46 -15.71 -3.86
C MET A 153 -2.39 -15.16 -4.95
N PHE A 154 -2.65 -15.93 -6.01
CA PHE A 154 -3.58 -15.53 -7.08
C PHE A 154 -5.02 -15.51 -6.61
N ASP A 155 -5.46 -16.49 -5.84
CA ASP A 155 -6.83 -16.56 -5.32
C ASP A 155 -7.13 -15.38 -4.39
N LEU A 156 -6.19 -15.05 -3.51
CA LEU A 156 -6.31 -13.88 -2.63
C LEU A 156 -6.28 -12.56 -3.41
N ALA A 157 -5.46 -12.46 -4.45
CA ALA A 157 -5.43 -11.27 -5.31
C ALA A 157 -6.77 -11.03 -6.00
N LYS A 158 -7.45 -12.09 -6.46
CA LYS A 158 -8.81 -11.98 -7.04
C LYS A 158 -9.83 -11.46 -6.05
N GLN A 159 -9.70 -11.82 -4.78
CA GLN A 159 -10.58 -11.32 -3.70
C GLN A 159 -10.30 -9.86 -3.37
N LEU A 160 -9.03 -9.46 -3.33
CA LEU A 160 -8.61 -8.13 -2.92
C LEU A 160 -8.74 -7.08 -4.02
N TYR A 161 -8.62 -7.49 -5.27
CA TYR A 161 -8.62 -6.61 -6.44
C TYR A 161 -9.64 -7.10 -7.46
N PRO A 162 -10.88 -6.54 -7.43
CA PRO A 162 -11.90 -6.86 -8.43
C PRO A 162 -11.35 -6.59 -9.85
N GLY A 163 -11.55 -7.55 -10.74
CA GLY A 163 -11.00 -7.46 -12.10
C GLY A 163 -9.51 -7.82 -12.23
N PHE A 164 -8.92 -8.39 -11.18
CA PHE A 164 -7.56 -8.90 -11.26
C PHE A 164 -7.40 -9.96 -12.34
N SER A 165 -6.36 -9.81 -13.15
CA SER A 165 -5.93 -10.81 -14.13
C SER A 165 -4.46 -11.15 -13.93
N LYS A 166 -4.19 -12.44 -13.96
CA LYS A 166 -2.85 -13.03 -13.84
C LYS A 166 -2.00 -12.69 -15.08
N ASN A 167 -0.74 -12.45 -14.88
CA ASN A 167 0.21 -12.32 -15.99
C ASN A 167 0.35 -13.63 -16.76
#